data_ad2ebd34dea0b797837a7b1b32ea9d51
#
_entry.id   ad2ebd34dea0b797837a7b1b32ea9d51
#
_cell.length_a   1.000
_cell.length_b   1.000
_cell.length_c   1.000
_cell.angle_alpha   90.00
_cell.angle_beta   90.00
_cell.angle_gamma   90.00
#
_symmetry.space_group_name_H-M   'P 1'
#
loop_
_entity.id
_entity.type
_entity.pdbx_description
1 polymer ?
#
loop_
_entity_poly.entity_id
_entity_poly.type
_entity_poly.pdbx_seq_one_letter_code
_entity_poly.pdbx_strand_id
1 'polypeptide(L)'
;IDKVKMLHDPTSPYAISASFAMGRAMDAEIYDAALGTAYTGKNGNNPIVLPNSQKLAADDKGFTFAKLKKLKRMFDSNDIEEHNRYILYTAAQLDDLLGEEKVTSADYNAVRALERGEINEYMGFKFIQLNGVRDTGKKIITADTVSGKTVRHCVAFATNCMKLGIGEDVKAEITPRADKNYSTQVYFEMAIGAARLEEEGVVQFDCVES
;
A
#
# COMPACT_ATOMS: atom_id res chain seq x y z
N ILE A 1 7.11 -28.87 21.54
CA ILE A 1 8.33 -29.11 20.73
C ILE A 1 9.53 -28.88 21.63
N ASP A 2 10.34 -29.90 21.79
CA ASP A 2 11.45 -29.94 22.73
C ASP A 2 12.55 -28.99 22.25
N LYS A 3 12.87 -27.93 22.97
CA LYS A 3 13.93 -26.96 22.63
C LYS A 3 15.30 -27.65 22.39
N VAL A 4 15.51 -28.81 22.99
CA VAL A 4 16.74 -29.60 22.85
C VAL A 4 16.92 -30.17 21.43
N LYS A 5 15.87 -30.27 20.65
CA LYS A 5 15.89 -30.78 19.27
C LYS A 5 16.00 -29.70 18.21
N MET A 6 15.97 -28.41 18.58
CA MET A 6 16.09 -27.28 17.64
C MET A 6 17.50 -26.69 17.71
N LEU A 7 18.16 -26.58 16.57
CA LEU A 7 19.46 -25.91 16.40
C LEU A 7 19.42 -24.41 16.70
N HIS A 8 18.20 -23.78 16.70
CA HIS A 8 17.99 -22.37 16.99
C HIS A 8 16.79 -22.16 17.92
N ASP A 9 16.83 -21.11 18.73
CA ASP A 9 15.68 -20.67 19.52
C ASP A 9 14.56 -20.19 18.58
N PRO A 10 13.37 -20.83 18.59
CA PRO A 10 12.28 -20.47 17.68
C PRO A 10 11.63 -19.12 17.99
N THR A 11 11.94 -18.51 19.11
CA THR A 11 11.35 -17.22 19.53
C THR A 11 11.74 -16.07 18.59
N SER A 12 12.99 -16.01 18.14
CA SER A 12 13.49 -14.94 17.27
C SER A 12 12.86 -14.96 15.86
N PRO A 13 12.78 -16.08 15.13
CA PRO A 13 12.11 -16.14 13.83
C PRO A 13 10.61 -15.81 13.92
N TYR A 14 9.92 -16.23 14.97
CA TYR A 14 8.50 -15.91 15.16
C TYR A 14 8.29 -14.42 15.45
N ALA A 15 9.15 -13.81 16.27
CA ALA A 15 9.11 -12.38 16.54
C ALA A 15 9.32 -11.54 15.27
N ILE A 16 10.27 -11.91 14.43
CA ILE A 16 10.53 -11.26 13.13
C ILE A 16 9.32 -11.42 12.20
N SER A 17 8.77 -12.62 12.09
CA SER A 17 7.59 -12.88 11.25
C SER A 17 6.37 -12.09 11.71
N ALA A 18 6.16 -11.98 13.02
CA ALA A 18 5.06 -11.19 13.58
C ALA A 18 5.25 -9.68 13.34
N SER A 19 6.47 -9.16 13.46
CA SER A 19 6.78 -7.76 13.13
C SER A 19 6.44 -7.44 11.67
N PHE A 20 6.79 -8.32 10.73
CA PHE A 20 6.39 -8.16 9.32
C PHE A 20 4.87 -8.26 9.11
N ALA A 21 4.17 -9.11 9.88
CA ALA A 21 2.72 -9.20 9.81
C ALA A 21 2.05 -7.91 10.27
N MET A 22 2.54 -7.30 11.37
CA MET A 22 2.07 -6.01 11.86
C MET A 22 2.30 -4.89 10.85
N GLY A 23 3.49 -4.83 10.22
CA GLY A 23 3.75 -3.88 9.14
C GLY A 23 2.77 -4.02 7.97
N ARG A 24 2.51 -5.25 7.52
CA ARG A 24 1.51 -5.49 6.46
C ARG A 24 0.08 -5.10 6.87
N ALA A 25 -0.26 -5.22 8.14
CA ALA A 25 -1.56 -4.78 8.65
C ALA A 25 -1.68 -3.25 8.61
N MET A 26 -0.61 -2.51 8.96
CA MET A 26 -0.56 -1.05 8.82
C MET A 26 -0.72 -0.60 7.37
N ASP A 27 0.00 -1.25 6.45
CA ASP A 27 -0.10 -0.97 5.01
C ASP A 27 -1.52 -1.22 4.48
N ALA A 28 -2.15 -2.31 4.93
CA ALA A 28 -3.51 -2.65 4.55
C ALA A 28 -4.53 -1.62 5.05
N GLU A 29 -4.37 -1.13 6.28
CA GLU A 29 -5.25 -0.11 6.87
C GLU A 29 -5.15 1.22 6.11
N ILE A 30 -3.93 1.65 5.75
CA ILE A 30 -3.72 2.86 4.95
C ILE A 30 -4.37 2.72 3.57
N TYR A 31 -4.17 1.57 2.91
CA TYR A 31 -4.74 1.32 1.59
C TYR A 31 -6.28 1.29 1.63
N ASP A 32 -6.87 0.63 2.63
CA ASP A 32 -8.32 0.55 2.79
C ASP A 32 -8.94 1.91 3.10
N ALA A 33 -8.27 2.73 3.92
CA ALA A 33 -8.71 4.10 4.20
C ALA A 33 -8.64 5.01 2.96
N ALA A 34 -7.66 4.81 2.07
CA ALA A 34 -7.54 5.59 0.84
C ALA A 34 -8.73 5.37 -0.10
N LEU A 35 -9.18 4.13 -0.29
CA LEU A 35 -10.27 3.78 -1.20
C LEU A 35 -11.64 3.70 -0.52
N GLY A 36 -11.66 3.50 0.79
CA GLY A 36 -12.85 3.31 1.59
C GLY A 36 -13.70 4.57 1.74
N THR A 37 -14.77 4.43 2.51
CA THR A 37 -15.65 5.53 2.89
C THR A 37 -15.04 6.30 4.07
N ALA A 38 -14.77 7.58 3.90
CA ALA A 38 -14.40 8.47 4.98
C ALA A 38 -15.67 8.95 5.70
N TYR A 39 -15.57 9.15 7.02
CA TYR A 39 -16.68 9.64 7.82
C TYR A 39 -16.35 11.02 8.38
N THR A 40 -17.18 12.00 8.09
CA THR A 40 -16.99 13.39 8.49
C THR A 40 -18.10 13.89 9.43
N GLY A 41 -17.93 15.11 9.94
CA GLY A 41 -18.84 15.73 10.89
C GLY A 41 -18.48 15.42 12.35
N LYS A 42 -19.04 16.18 13.26
CA LYS A 42 -18.76 16.12 14.71
C LYS A 42 -18.89 14.72 15.31
N ASN A 43 -19.81 13.92 14.77
CA ASN A 43 -20.11 12.57 15.27
C ASN A 43 -19.73 11.46 14.27
N GLY A 44 -19.02 11.79 13.18
CA GLY A 44 -18.65 10.82 12.14
C GLY A 44 -19.86 10.20 11.41
N ASN A 45 -20.96 10.94 11.25
CA ASN A 45 -22.19 10.40 10.68
C ASN A 45 -22.34 10.66 9.19
N ASN A 46 -21.45 11.46 8.58
CA ASN A 46 -21.54 11.81 7.17
C ASN A 46 -20.53 10.96 6.35
N PRO A 47 -21.00 9.92 5.66
CA PRO A 47 -20.12 9.10 4.83
C PRO A 47 -19.74 9.82 3.55
N ILE A 48 -18.46 9.86 3.22
CA ILE A 48 -17.93 10.40 1.96
C ILE A 48 -17.15 9.29 1.26
N VAL A 49 -17.65 8.86 0.11
CA VAL A 49 -16.98 7.89 -0.78
C VAL A 49 -15.99 8.62 -1.68
N LEU A 50 -14.95 7.94 -2.13
CA LEU A 50 -14.02 8.51 -3.10
C LEU A 50 -14.78 8.88 -4.41
N PRO A 51 -14.78 10.17 -4.83
CA PRO A 51 -15.52 10.61 -6.01
C PRO A 51 -15.04 9.93 -7.29
N ASN A 52 -15.93 9.75 -8.25
CA ASN A 52 -15.56 9.17 -9.55
C ASN A 52 -14.58 10.07 -10.34
N SER A 53 -14.54 11.36 -10.08
CA SER A 53 -13.53 12.28 -10.61
C SER A 53 -12.11 11.95 -10.17
N GLN A 54 -11.95 11.25 -9.03
CA GLN A 54 -10.69 10.79 -8.48
C GLN A 54 -10.39 9.33 -8.82
N LYS A 55 -11.04 8.78 -9.86
CA LYS A 55 -10.82 7.42 -10.33
C LYS A 55 -10.43 7.42 -11.80
N LEU A 56 -9.27 6.84 -12.10
CA LEU A 56 -8.81 6.59 -13.47
C LEU A 56 -9.11 5.15 -13.86
N ALA A 57 -9.91 4.96 -14.88
CA ALA A 57 -10.24 3.65 -15.41
C ALA A 57 -9.02 2.93 -15.98
N ALA A 58 -9.09 1.61 -16.03
CA ALA A 58 -8.04 0.76 -16.56
C ALA A 58 -7.76 0.98 -18.07
N ASP A 59 -8.77 1.37 -18.85
CA ASP A 59 -8.71 1.59 -20.31
C ASP A 59 -8.06 0.39 -21.05
N ASP A 60 -8.30 -0.83 -20.54
CA ASP A 60 -7.70 -2.09 -21.03
C ASP A 60 -6.17 -2.10 -21.07
N LYS A 61 -5.51 -1.27 -20.29
CA LYS A 61 -4.06 -1.12 -20.24
C LYS A 61 -3.50 -1.30 -18.82
N GLY A 62 -2.27 -1.74 -18.74
CA GLY A 62 -1.49 -1.76 -17.52
C GLY A 62 -1.13 -0.34 -17.02
N PHE A 63 -0.08 -0.23 -16.23
CA PHE A 63 0.40 1.07 -15.74
C PHE A 63 1.29 1.73 -16.80
N THR A 64 0.73 2.70 -17.52
CA THR A 64 1.40 3.40 -18.62
C THR A 64 1.89 4.78 -18.21
N PHE A 65 2.88 5.29 -18.92
CA PHE A 65 3.37 6.67 -18.77
C PHE A 65 2.25 7.71 -18.98
N ALA A 66 1.31 7.42 -19.88
CA ALA A 66 0.14 8.26 -20.10
C ALA A 66 -0.75 8.36 -18.84
N LYS A 67 -0.93 7.24 -18.10
CA LYS A 67 -1.65 7.24 -16.82
C LYS A 67 -0.89 8.05 -15.77
N LEU A 68 0.43 7.89 -15.67
CA LEU A 68 1.25 8.66 -14.74
C LEU A 68 1.16 10.18 -15.02
N LYS A 69 1.18 10.60 -16.28
CA LYS A 69 0.94 12.00 -16.66
C LYS A 69 -0.46 12.49 -16.26
N LYS A 70 -1.49 11.66 -16.44
CA LYS A 70 -2.85 11.99 -15.99
C LYS A 70 -2.91 12.15 -14.47
N LEU A 71 -2.27 11.25 -13.72
CA LEU A 71 -2.17 11.35 -12.25
C LEU A 71 -1.52 12.68 -11.85
N LYS A 72 -0.33 12.99 -12.41
CA LYS A 72 0.35 14.25 -12.11
C LYS A 72 -0.56 15.45 -12.38
N ARG A 73 -1.22 15.49 -13.54
CA ARG A 73 -2.12 16.56 -13.91
C ARG A 73 -3.29 16.70 -12.92
N MET A 74 -3.85 15.59 -12.41
CA MET A 74 -4.95 15.63 -11.44
C MET A 74 -4.50 16.27 -10.12
N PHE A 75 -3.33 15.87 -9.59
CA PHE A 75 -2.78 16.47 -8.38
C PHE A 75 -2.44 17.94 -8.56
N ASP A 76 -1.84 18.31 -9.69
CA ASP A 76 -1.45 19.70 -9.99
C ASP A 76 -2.69 20.60 -10.21
N SER A 77 -3.78 20.08 -10.80
CA SER A 77 -5.01 20.83 -11.00
C SER A 77 -5.81 21.05 -9.71
N ASN A 78 -5.62 20.20 -8.71
CA ASN A 78 -6.24 20.32 -7.39
C ASN A 78 -5.34 21.10 -6.40
N ASP A 79 -4.26 21.73 -6.87
CA ASP A 79 -3.30 22.48 -6.04
C ASP A 79 -2.71 21.67 -4.88
N ILE A 80 -2.56 20.36 -5.08
CA ILE A 80 -1.93 19.48 -4.09
C ILE A 80 -0.42 19.67 -4.15
N GLU A 81 0.21 19.82 -2.98
CA GLU A 81 1.64 20.02 -2.82
C GLU A 81 2.47 19.00 -3.61
N GLU A 82 3.50 19.45 -4.32
CA GLU A 82 4.32 18.60 -5.21
C GLU A 82 5.19 17.61 -4.43
N HIS A 83 5.55 17.96 -3.20
CA HIS A 83 6.32 17.10 -2.33
C HIS A 83 5.42 16.10 -1.58
N ASN A 84 5.97 14.92 -1.28
CA ASN A 84 5.29 13.89 -0.49
C ASN A 84 4.04 13.27 -1.14
N ARG A 85 4.05 13.15 -2.47
CA ARG A 85 3.09 12.34 -3.22
C ARG A 85 3.61 10.90 -3.33
N TYR A 86 2.76 9.93 -3.09
CA TYR A 86 3.10 8.52 -3.08
C TYR A 86 2.23 7.74 -4.06
N ILE A 87 2.80 6.72 -4.68
CA ILE A 87 2.09 5.75 -5.50
C ILE A 87 2.29 4.37 -4.89
N LEU A 88 1.17 3.69 -4.57
CA LEU A 88 1.17 2.29 -4.16
C LEU A 88 0.88 1.41 -5.37
N TYR A 89 1.77 0.49 -5.66
CA TYR A 89 1.70 -0.39 -6.83
C TYR A 89 2.22 -1.80 -6.52
N THR A 90 1.97 -2.76 -7.40
CA THR A 90 2.56 -4.11 -7.33
C THR A 90 3.65 -4.29 -8.39
N ALA A 91 4.37 -5.40 -8.33
CA ALA A 91 5.45 -5.68 -9.28
C ALA A 91 5.01 -5.65 -10.76
N ALA A 92 3.77 -6.10 -11.04
CA ALA A 92 3.24 -6.10 -12.42
C ALA A 92 3.15 -4.69 -13.01
N GLN A 93 2.69 -3.71 -12.22
CA GLN A 93 2.59 -2.32 -12.68
C GLN A 93 3.97 -1.68 -12.93
N LEU A 94 4.99 -2.09 -12.16
CA LEU A 94 6.34 -1.62 -12.41
C LEU A 94 6.88 -2.18 -13.74
N ASP A 95 6.65 -3.46 -13.99
CA ASP A 95 7.06 -4.11 -15.24
C ASP A 95 6.41 -3.45 -16.46
N ASP A 96 5.09 -3.18 -16.38
CA ASP A 96 4.36 -2.43 -17.41
C ASP A 96 4.98 -1.06 -17.69
N LEU A 97 5.32 -0.30 -16.64
CA LEU A 97 5.88 1.04 -16.75
C LEU A 97 7.29 1.01 -17.38
N LEU A 98 8.10 0.05 -16.99
CA LEU A 98 9.47 -0.13 -17.51
C LEU A 98 9.49 -0.65 -18.94
N GLY A 99 8.47 -1.40 -19.36
CA GLY A 99 8.29 -1.91 -20.73
C GLY A 99 7.91 -0.84 -21.74
N GLU A 100 7.51 0.37 -21.34
CA GLU A 100 7.16 1.45 -22.27
C GLU A 100 8.41 2.12 -22.87
N GLU A 101 8.56 2.05 -24.21
CA GLU A 101 9.68 2.68 -24.95
C GLU A 101 9.83 4.17 -24.68
N LYS A 102 8.74 4.89 -24.38
CA LYS A 102 8.76 6.33 -24.12
C LYS A 102 9.43 6.67 -22.79
N VAL A 103 9.34 5.78 -21.82
CA VAL A 103 9.99 5.96 -20.52
C VAL A 103 11.48 5.67 -20.65
N THR A 104 11.84 4.66 -21.47
CA THR A 104 13.23 4.28 -21.71
C THR A 104 14.02 5.26 -22.57
N SER A 105 13.37 6.03 -23.45
CA SER A 105 14.05 6.92 -24.40
C SER A 105 14.24 8.37 -23.90
N ALA A 106 13.35 8.90 -23.04
CA ALA A 106 13.37 10.32 -22.68
C ALA A 106 14.20 10.65 -21.41
N ASP A 107 14.29 9.71 -20.45
CA ASP A 107 15.01 9.89 -19.18
C ASP A 107 15.73 8.59 -18.77
N TYR A 108 16.52 8.07 -19.66
CA TYR A 108 17.19 6.77 -19.52
C TYR A 108 17.92 6.58 -18.17
N ASN A 109 18.49 7.64 -17.62
CA ASN A 109 19.18 7.58 -16.33
C ASN A 109 18.22 7.51 -15.14
N ALA A 110 17.11 8.27 -15.17
CA ALA A 110 16.13 8.27 -14.08
C ALA A 110 15.35 6.95 -14.01
N VAL A 111 15.01 6.39 -15.16
CA VAL A 111 14.30 5.10 -15.25
C VAL A 111 15.19 3.93 -14.86
N ARG A 112 16.47 3.93 -15.24
CA ARG A 112 17.43 2.93 -14.75
C ARG A 112 17.68 3.02 -13.25
N ALA A 113 17.66 4.21 -12.69
CA ALA A 113 17.78 4.39 -11.26
C ALA A 113 16.53 3.88 -10.52
N LEU A 114 15.34 4.06 -11.11
CA LEU A 114 14.10 3.44 -10.60
C LEU A 114 14.15 1.90 -10.70
N GLU A 115 14.61 1.35 -11.82
CA GLU A 115 14.80 -0.08 -12.04
C GLU A 115 15.79 -0.70 -11.02
N ARG A 116 16.87 0.02 -10.70
CA ARG A 116 17.89 -0.42 -9.73
C ARG A 116 17.47 -0.18 -8.27
N GLY A 117 16.34 0.47 -8.03
CA GLY A 117 15.91 0.88 -6.69
C GLY A 117 16.78 1.99 -6.09
N GLU A 118 17.59 2.68 -6.89
CA GLU A 118 18.45 3.80 -6.47
C GLU A 118 17.65 5.10 -6.31
N ILE A 119 16.56 5.27 -7.08
CA ILE A 119 15.64 6.39 -6.99
C ILE A 119 14.24 5.84 -6.73
N ASN A 120 13.64 6.29 -5.64
CA ASN A 120 12.26 5.96 -5.30
C ASN A 120 11.28 7.04 -5.77
N GLU A 121 11.74 8.05 -6.52
CA GLU A 121 10.93 9.20 -6.92
C GLU A 121 11.05 9.44 -8.43
N TYR A 122 9.87 9.54 -9.09
CA TYR A 122 9.79 9.88 -10.51
C TYR A 122 8.56 10.75 -10.77
N MET A 123 8.73 11.83 -11.55
CA MET A 123 7.68 12.82 -11.86
C MET A 123 6.98 13.43 -10.62
N GLY A 124 7.71 13.59 -9.50
CA GLY A 124 7.16 14.12 -8.26
C GLY A 124 6.39 13.11 -7.40
N PHE A 125 6.40 11.83 -7.77
CA PHE A 125 5.83 10.75 -6.97
C PHE A 125 6.91 9.83 -6.41
N LYS A 126 6.77 9.47 -5.16
CA LYS A 126 7.53 8.39 -4.53
C LYS A 126 6.82 7.07 -4.76
N PHE A 127 7.55 6.09 -5.25
CA PHE A 127 7.02 4.78 -5.60
C PHE A 127 7.19 3.80 -4.45
N ILE A 128 6.09 3.24 -3.95
CA ILE A 128 6.09 2.21 -2.89
C ILE A 128 5.50 0.93 -3.43
N GLN A 129 6.33 -0.09 -3.53
CA GLN A 129 5.90 -1.41 -3.97
C GLN A 129 5.23 -2.17 -2.82
N LEU A 130 3.97 -2.56 -3.01
CA LEU A 130 3.16 -3.20 -2.00
C LEU A 130 2.67 -4.57 -2.48
N ASN A 131 3.51 -5.60 -2.32
CA ASN A 131 3.18 -6.98 -2.69
C ASN A 131 2.64 -7.82 -1.52
N GLY A 132 2.45 -7.21 -0.35
CA GLY A 132 2.02 -7.88 0.86
C GLY A 132 0.68 -8.60 0.71
N VAL A 133 0.51 -9.66 1.50
CA VAL A 133 -0.71 -10.46 1.57
C VAL A 133 -1.33 -10.24 2.94
N ARG A 134 -2.66 -10.04 2.99
CA ARG A 134 -3.44 -9.94 4.22
C ARG A 134 -3.59 -11.30 4.89
N ASP A 135 -3.99 -11.34 6.13
CA ASP A 135 -4.29 -12.59 6.84
C ASP A 135 -5.35 -13.44 6.15
N THR A 136 -6.21 -12.82 5.35
CA THR A 136 -7.21 -13.50 4.51
C THR A 136 -6.64 -14.21 3.27
N GLY A 137 -5.32 -14.14 3.05
CA GLY A 137 -4.65 -14.68 1.87
C GLY A 137 -4.78 -13.82 0.59
N LYS A 138 -5.49 -12.68 0.65
CA LYS A 138 -5.63 -11.75 -0.47
C LYS A 138 -4.51 -10.71 -0.45
N LYS A 139 -4.09 -10.23 -1.62
CA LYS A 139 -3.14 -9.10 -1.71
C LYS A 139 -3.71 -7.84 -1.06
N ILE A 140 -2.85 -7.00 -0.48
CA ILE A 140 -3.23 -5.72 0.13
C ILE A 140 -3.88 -4.83 -0.93
N ILE A 141 -3.19 -4.61 -2.06
CA ILE A 141 -3.77 -3.93 -3.23
C ILE A 141 -4.78 -4.88 -3.87
N THR A 142 -6.06 -4.54 -3.77
CA THR A 142 -7.17 -5.37 -4.25
C THR A 142 -7.26 -5.39 -5.77
N ALA A 143 -7.91 -6.38 -6.32
CA ALA A 143 -8.21 -6.49 -7.73
C ALA A 143 -9.59 -7.10 -7.95
N ASP A 144 -10.23 -6.67 -9.02
CA ASP A 144 -11.47 -7.22 -9.51
C ASP A 144 -11.26 -7.93 -10.86
N THR A 145 -12.18 -8.82 -11.21
CA THR A 145 -12.20 -9.44 -12.56
C THR A 145 -13.25 -8.73 -13.40
N VAL A 146 -12.78 -7.94 -14.36
CA VAL A 146 -13.65 -7.22 -15.31
C VAL A 146 -13.43 -7.78 -16.70
N SER A 147 -14.50 -8.29 -17.33
CA SER A 147 -14.45 -8.88 -18.68
C SER A 147 -13.36 -9.97 -18.85
N GLY A 148 -13.15 -10.77 -17.81
CA GLY A 148 -12.16 -11.86 -17.82
C GLY A 148 -10.71 -11.42 -17.61
N LYS A 149 -10.46 -10.14 -17.38
CA LYS A 149 -9.15 -9.57 -17.05
C LYS A 149 -9.06 -9.21 -15.59
N THR A 150 -7.89 -9.39 -14.98
CA THR A 150 -7.63 -8.93 -13.60
C THR A 150 -7.32 -7.44 -13.64
N VAL A 151 -8.13 -6.64 -12.95
CA VAL A 151 -7.95 -5.19 -12.83
C VAL A 151 -7.52 -4.86 -11.41
N ARG A 152 -6.30 -4.35 -11.26
CA ARG A 152 -5.71 -3.97 -9.98
C ARG A 152 -6.04 -2.51 -9.66
N HIS A 153 -6.50 -2.25 -8.42
CA HIS A 153 -6.85 -0.92 -7.93
C HIS A 153 -5.67 -0.26 -7.23
N CYS A 154 -4.78 0.34 -7.99
CA CYS A 154 -3.65 1.08 -7.44
C CYS A 154 -4.08 2.45 -6.90
N VAL A 155 -3.30 3.02 -6.00
CA VAL A 155 -3.61 4.29 -5.33
C VAL A 155 -2.43 5.23 -5.42
N ALA A 156 -2.71 6.50 -5.73
CA ALA A 156 -1.79 7.60 -5.53
C ALA A 156 -2.39 8.55 -4.48
N PHE A 157 -1.57 9.01 -3.55
CA PHE A 157 -2.04 9.95 -2.51
C PHE A 157 -0.94 10.91 -2.08
N ALA A 158 -1.35 12.06 -1.56
CA ALA A 158 -0.48 13.00 -0.86
C ALA A 158 -0.56 12.77 0.66
N THR A 159 0.56 12.84 1.34
CA THR A 159 0.63 12.56 2.80
C THR A 159 -0.31 13.45 3.61
N ASN A 160 -0.47 14.71 3.19
CA ASN A 160 -1.32 15.68 3.88
C ASN A 160 -2.82 15.31 3.81
N CYS A 161 -3.22 14.53 2.81
CA CYS A 161 -4.61 14.13 2.56
C CYS A 161 -4.99 12.80 3.23
N MET A 162 -4.03 12.14 3.89
CA MET A 162 -4.20 10.89 4.62
C MET A 162 -3.69 11.03 6.04
N LYS A 163 -4.33 10.36 7.00
CA LYS A 163 -3.89 10.33 8.39
C LYS A 163 -3.92 8.91 8.92
N LEU A 164 -2.80 8.49 9.51
CA LEU A 164 -2.72 7.27 10.31
C LEU A 164 -2.78 7.66 11.79
N GLY A 165 -3.73 7.12 12.52
CA GLY A 165 -3.83 7.23 13.97
C GLY A 165 -3.29 5.96 14.62
N ILE A 166 -2.38 6.10 15.56
CA ILE A 166 -1.84 5.00 16.36
C ILE A 166 -2.39 5.20 17.77
N GLY A 167 -3.35 4.36 18.15
CA GLY A 167 -3.94 4.37 19.49
C GLY A 167 -3.05 3.62 20.48
N GLU A 168 -2.51 2.47 20.06
CA GLU A 168 -1.54 1.69 20.80
C GLU A 168 -0.47 1.20 19.82
N ASP A 169 0.78 1.50 20.14
CA ASP A 169 1.93 1.04 19.33
C ASP A 169 2.11 -0.47 19.50
N VAL A 170 2.91 -1.06 18.63
CA VAL A 170 3.19 -2.50 18.65
C VAL A 170 3.75 -2.90 20.00
N LYS A 171 2.98 -3.71 20.76
CA LYS A 171 3.40 -4.32 22.00
C LYS A 171 3.67 -5.80 21.74
N ALA A 172 4.81 -6.28 22.22
CA ALA A 172 5.23 -7.66 22.10
C ALA A 172 5.47 -8.26 23.49
N GLU A 173 4.87 -9.41 23.77
CA GLU A 173 5.12 -10.18 24.99
C GLU A 173 5.54 -11.62 24.63
N ILE A 174 6.63 -12.07 25.27
CA ILE A 174 7.13 -13.44 25.13
C ILE A 174 7.14 -14.07 26.49
N THR A 175 6.17 -14.96 26.75
CA THR A 175 5.98 -15.60 28.05
C THR A 175 5.79 -17.11 27.93
N PRO A 176 6.30 -17.91 28.89
CA PRO A 176 5.98 -19.33 28.95
C PRO A 176 4.56 -19.51 29.51
N ARG A 177 3.77 -20.36 28.87
CA ARG A 177 2.40 -20.71 29.31
C ARG A 177 2.38 -22.01 30.08
N ALA A 178 2.04 -21.95 31.38
CA ALA A 178 1.94 -23.12 32.25
C ALA A 178 0.82 -24.08 31.83
N ASP A 179 -0.29 -23.56 31.29
CA ASP A 179 -1.45 -24.32 30.80
C ASP A 179 -1.21 -25.05 29.47
N LYS A 180 -0.08 -24.78 28.79
CA LYS A 180 0.35 -25.39 27.52
C LYS A 180 1.72 -26.05 27.62
N ASN A 181 1.92 -26.84 28.68
CA ASN A 181 3.19 -27.54 28.93
C ASN A 181 4.43 -26.62 28.90
N TYR A 182 4.30 -25.41 29.46
CA TYR A 182 5.32 -24.36 29.45
C TYR A 182 5.84 -23.99 28.04
N SER A 183 5.01 -24.16 27.00
CA SER A 183 5.35 -23.70 25.68
C SER A 183 5.48 -22.17 25.65
N THR A 184 6.42 -21.65 24.89
CA THR A 184 6.62 -20.21 24.73
C THR A 184 5.49 -19.63 23.88
N GLN A 185 4.76 -18.66 24.43
CA GLN A 185 3.81 -17.84 23.72
C GLN A 185 4.48 -16.55 23.26
N VAL A 186 4.29 -16.19 22.01
CA VAL A 186 4.65 -14.88 21.45
C VAL A 186 3.32 -14.16 21.17
N TYR A 187 3.09 -13.05 21.85
CA TYR A 187 1.88 -12.25 21.72
C TYR A 187 2.22 -10.86 21.18
N PHE A 188 1.45 -10.40 20.21
CA PHE A 188 1.57 -9.07 19.61
C PHE A 188 0.20 -8.41 19.56
N GLU A 189 0.16 -7.13 19.91
CA GLU A 189 -1.03 -6.30 19.78
C GLU A 189 -0.67 -4.90 19.29
N MET A 190 -1.58 -4.26 18.57
CA MET A 190 -1.55 -2.85 18.22
C MET A 190 -2.97 -2.36 17.98
N ALA A 191 -3.21 -1.06 18.20
CA ALA A 191 -4.46 -0.38 17.86
C ALA A 191 -4.16 0.76 16.89
N ILE A 192 -4.57 0.60 15.65
CA ILE A 192 -4.35 1.57 14.58
C ILE A 192 -5.65 1.86 13.85
N GLY A 193 -5.71 3.00 13.19
CA GLY A 193 -6.77 3.35 12.26
C GLY A 193 -6.26 4.40 11.29
N ALA A 194 -6.76 4.37 10.07
CA ALA A 194 -6.41 5.35 9.06
C ALA A 194 -7.67 6.06 8.53
N ALA A 195 -7.51 7.29 8.07
CA ALA A 195 -8.60 8.06 7.49
C ALA A 195 -8.10 8.91 6.33
N ARG A 196 -8.94 9.05 5.31
CA ARG A 196 -8.78 10.03 4.26
C ARG A 196 -9.33 11.37 4.78
N LEU A 197 -8.52 12.43 4.67
CA LEU A 197 -8.90 13.78 5.09
C LEU A 197 -9.47 14.59 3.93
N GLU A 198 -8.85 14.49 2.76
CA GLU A 198 -9.22 15.24 1.55
C GLU A 198 -9.27 14.30 0.35
N GLU A 199 -10.39 14.30 -0.37
CA GLU A 199 -10.60 13.44 -1.54
C GLU A 199 -9.72 13.85 -2.72
N GLU A 200 -9.46 15.15 -2.88
CA GLU A 200 -8.73 15.73 -4.01
C GLU A 200 -7.26 15.29 -4.06
N GLY A 201 -6.69 14.95 -2.91
CA GLY A 201 -5.33 14.44 -2.80
C GLY A 201 -5.20 12.91 -2.79
N VAL A 202 -6.28 12.18 -3.13
CA VAL A 202 -6.26 10.72 -3.25
C VAL A 202 -6.87 10.32 -4.58
N VAL A 203 -6.15 9.54 -5.38
CA VAL A 203 -6.60 9.09 -6.70
C VAL A 203 -6.44 7.58 -6.79
N GLN A 204 -7.55 6.89 -7.09
CA GLN A 204 -7.53 5.50 -7.52
C GLN A 204 -7.18 5.45 -9.00
N PHE A 205 -6.29 4.56 -9.39
CA PHE A 205 -6.04 4.26 -10.79
C PHE A 205 -6.01 2.76 -11.02
N ASP A 206 -6.77 2.34 -11.97
CA ASP A 206 -6.96 0.94 -12.29
C ASP A 206 -5.99 0.50 -13.39
N CYS A 207 -5.40 -0.67 -13.22
CA CYS A 207 -4.46 -1.27 -14.16
C CYS A 207 -4.86 -2.71 -14.46
N VAL A 208 -4.88 -3.07 -15.74
CA VAL A 208 -5.03 -4.47 -16.14
C VAL A 208 -3.72 -5.18 -15.86
N GLU A 209 -3.78 -6.33 -15.20
CA GLU A 209 -2.66 -7.25 -15.08
C GLU A 209 -2.71 -8.25 -16.25
N SER A 210 -1.64 -8.31 -17.03
CA SER A 210 -1.44 -9.28 -18.13
C SER A 210 -0.88 -10.59 -17.60
#